data_40ea79427e1034f9df2c660af4e5f3b4
#
_entry.id   40ea79427e1034f9df2c660af4e5f3b4
#
_cell.length_a   1.000
_cell.length_b   1.000
_cell.length_c   1.000
_cell.angle_alpha   90.00
_cell.angle_beta   90.00
_cell.angle_gamma   90.00
#
_symmetry.space_group_name_H-M   'P 1'
#
loop_
_entity.id
_entity.type
_entity.pdbx_description
1 polymer ?
#
loop_
_entity_poly.entity_id
_entity_poly.type
_entity_poly.pdbx_seq_one_letter_code
_entity_poly.pdbx_strand_id
1 'polypeptide(L)'
;MPYLVMDLEMTGNDPGWHEIIQIGAVLFDDHWNEKGEYLQNVYPENEEAFSRPSEEVHGLSMEELKEAPMIYDVLPEFENWIRKSLGRRGHVHAEFGYGKDLIDVIICGQSVVNDINFLRFAYLDENKRWPFSYTMIDLHTTAYLVFRMLKNNGREAPHRLSLGAISGYFGLEREGDTHNALEDSQLTAACFLEFFKIMDEFQIGK
;
A
#
# COMPACT_ATOMS: atom_id res chain seq x y z
N MET A 1 -16.71 -1.95 4.52
CA MET A 1 -15.68 -0.95 4.12
C MET A 1 -14.63 -1.69 3.30
N PRO A 2 -14.31 -1.26 2.09
CA PRO A 2 -13.24 -1.89 1.29
C PRO A 2 -11.86 -1.58 1.87
N TYR A 3 -10.89 -2.46 1.57
CA TYR A 3 -9.51 -2.36 2.01
C TYR A 3 -8.60 -2.25 0.79
N LEU A 4 -7.71 -1.27 0.80
CA LEU A 4 -6.70 -1.05 -0.22
C LEU A 4 -5.34 -1.38 0.40
N VAL A 5 -4.82 -2.57 0.14
CA VAL A 5 -3.46 -2.93 0.54
C VAL A 5 -2.52 -2.36 -0.49
N MET A 6 -1.64 -1.46 -0.09
CA MET A 6 -0.75 -0.75 -1.00
C MET A 6 0.67 -0.65 -0.46
N ASP A 7 1.58 -0.49 -1.39
CA ASP A 7 2.98 -0.18 -1.20
C ASP A 7 3.43 0.80 -2.27
N LEU A 8 4.42 1.64 -1.97
CA LEU A 8 4.97 2.62 -2.88
C LEU A 8 6.47 2.45 -3.00
N GLU A 9 7.00 2.58 -4.22
CA GLU A 9 8.42 2.87 -4.39
C GLU A 9 8.62 4.38 -4.55
N MET A 10 9.68 4.89 -3.94
CA MET A 10 9.97 6.32 -3.89
C MET A 10 11.42 6.61 -4.22
N THR A 11 11.72 7.82 -4.70
CA THR A 11 13.10 8.26 -4.96
C THR A 11 13.94 8.43 -3.69
N GLY A 12 13.33 8.40 -2.51
CA GLY A 12 13.96 8.49 -1.18
C GLY A 12 12.94 8.61 -0.06
N ASN A 13 13.29 9.19 1.09
CA ASN A 13 12.53 9.07 2.32
C ASN A 13 11.76 10.32 2.77
N ASP A 14 11.95 11.48 2.12
CA ASP A 14 11.39 12.76 2.57
C ASP A 14 10.30 13.24 1.60
N PRO A 15 9.00 13.11 1.93
CA PRO A 15 7.92 13.62 1.08
C PRO A 15 8.07 15.11 0.79
N GLY A 16 7.94 15.50 -0.49
CA GLY A 16 8.12 16.88 -0.95
C GLY A 16 9.50 17.22 -1.49
N TRP A 17 10.52 16.44 -1.14
CA TRP A 17 11.80 16.41 -1.84
C TRP A 17 11.93 15.17 -2.72
N HIS A 18 11.54 14.04 -2.16
CA HIS A 18 11.45 12.75 -2.87
C HIS A 18 10.02 12.50 -3.32
N GLU A 19 9.86 11.71 -4.37
CA GLU A 19 8.62 11.50 -5.09
C GLU A 19 8.29 10.02 -5.25
N ILE A 20 7.02 9.73 -5.48
CA ILE A 20 6.52 8.40 -5.80
C ILE A 20 6.97 8.06 -7.23
N ILE A 21 7.54 6.86 -7.40
CA ILE A 21 7.94 6.32 -8.72
C ILE A 21 7.23 5.04 -9.10
N GLN A 22 6.56 4.38 -8.17
CA GLN A 22 5.69 3.24 -8.47
C GLN A 22 4.59 3.15 -7.41
N ILE A 23 3.38 2.84 -7.85
CA ILE A 23 2.23 2.53 -7.00
C ILE A 23 1.83 1.08 -7.25
N GLY A 24 1.91 0.24 -6.21
CA GLY A 24 1.37 -1.11 -6.20
C GLY A 24 0.20 -1.22 -5.24
N ALA A 25 -0.87 -1.90 -5.62
CA ALA A 25 -2.01 -2.08 -4.73
C ALA A 25 -2.85 -3.31 -5.06
N VAL A 26 -3.43 -3.91 -4.03
CA VAL A 26 -4.45 -4.95 -4.12
C VAL A 26 -5.70 -4.46 -3.39
N LEU A 27 -6.84 -4.47 -4.08
CA LEU A 27 -8.10 -4.00 -3.54
C LEU A 27 -8.97 -5.18 -3.08
N PHE A 28 -9.55 -5.06 -1.90
CA PHE A 28 -10.46 -6.03 -1.31
C PHE A 28 -11.81 -5.41 -0.97
N ASP A 29 -12.87 -6.21 -1.00
CA ASP A 29 -14.17 -5.82 -0.44
C ASP A 29 -14.17 -5.90 1.11
N ASP A 30 -15.33 -5.69 1.73
CA ASP A 30 -15.50 -5.72 3.19
C ASP A 30 -15.40 -7.13 3.82
N HIS A 31 -15.31 -8.16 2.99
CA HIS A 31 -15.08 -9.57 3.38
C HIS A 31 -13.68 -10.07 3.02
N TRP A 32 -12.78 -9.18 2.64
CA TRP A 32 -11.43 -9.52 2.16
C TRP A 32 -11.43 -10.43 0.92
N ASN A 33 -12.44 -10.32 0.07
CA ASN A 33 -12.39 -10.90 -1.26
C ASN A 33 -11.70 -9.90 -2.21
N GLU A 34 -10.69 -10.37 -2.91
CA GLU A 34 -9.96 -9.55 -3.89
C GLU A 34 -10.87 -9.04 -5.02
N LYS A 35 -10.69 -7.79 -5.38
CA LYS A 35 -11.45 -7.09 -6.44
C LYS A 35 -10.58 -6.67 -7.61
N GLY A 36 -9.26 -6.66 -7.42
CA GLY A 36 -8.30 -6.36 -8.47
C GLY A 36 -6.97 -5.87 -7.94
N GLU A 37 -6.02 -5.79 -8.87
CA GLU A 37 -4.64 -5.37 -8.64
C GLU A 37 -4.31 -4.14 -9.48
N TYR A 38 -3.37 -3.34 -9.02
CA TYR A 38 -2.89 -2.14 -9.69
C TYR A 38 -1.37 -2.06 -9.59
N LEU A 39 -0.72 -1.79 -10.71
CA LEU A 39 0.70 -1.47 -10.76
C LEU A 39 0.90 -0.36 -11.79
N GLN A 40 1.50 0.74 -11.37
CA GLN A 40 1.79 1.86 -12.25
C GLN A 40 3.12 2.52 -11.85
N ASN A 41 4.03 2.61 -12.80
CA ASN A 41 5.23 3.45 -12.68
C ASN A 41 4.83 4.92 -12.82
N VAL A 42 5.57 5.79 -12.14
CA VAL A 42 5.35 7.23 -12.15
C VAL A 42 6.69 7.91 -12.49
N TYR A 43 6.68 8.86 -13.40
CA TYR A 43 7.85 9.67 -13.68
C TYR A 43 8.04 10.73 -12.59
N PRO A 44 9.19 10.78 -11.90
CA PRO A 44 9.48 11.84 -10.91
C PRO A 44 9.87 13.13 -11.59
N GLU A 45 9.26 14.25 -11.17
CA GLU A 45 9.61 15.59 -11.71
C GLU A 45 10.94 16.11 -11.16
N ASN A 46 11.29 15.71 -9.93
CA ASN A 46 12.56 16.07 -9.29
C ASN A 46 13.63 14.99 -9.52
N GLU A 47 14.21 14.97 -10.72
CA GLU A 47 15.28 14.01 -11.06
C GLU A 47 16.53 14.14 -10.15
N GLU A 48 16.77 15.32 -9.56
CA GLU A 48 17.92 15.54 -8.66
C GLU A 48 17.76 14.78 -7.33
N ALA A 49 16.51 14.50 -6.93
CA ALA A 49 16.21 13.76 -5.72
C ALA A 49 16.30 12.23 -5.91
N PHE A 50 16.56 11.75 -7.14
CA PHE A 50 16.63 10.31 -7.41
C PHE A 50 17.85 9.69 -6.70
N SER A 51 17.60 8.92 -5.69
CA SER A 51 18.59 8.38 -4.77
C SER A 51 19.12 7.03 -5.24
N ARG A 52 20.45 6.90 -5.44
CA ARG A 52 21.07 5.59 -5.71
C ARG A 52 20.74 4.51 -4.69
N PRO A 53 20.75 4.79 -3.37
CA PRO A 53 20.32 3.75 -2.40
C PRO A 53 18.89 3.28 -2.59
N SER A 54 17.98 4.13 -3.04
CA SER A 54 16.61 3.74 -3.36
C SER A 54 16.58 2.88 -4.64
N GLU A 55 17.30 3.27 -5.68
CA GLU A 55 17.43 2.49 -6.92
C GLU A 55 17.93 1.06 -6.66
N GLU A 56 18.91 0.90 -5.76
CA GLU A 56 19.41 -0.43 -5.35
C GLU A 56 18.35 -1.29 -4.66
N VAL A 57 17.33 -0.68 -4.06
CA VAL A 57 16.22 -1.38 -3.37
C VAL A 57 15.12 -1.79 -4.35
N HIS A 58 14.58 -0.83 -5.12
CA HIS A 58 13.44 -1.07 -6.03
C HIS A 58 13.85 -1.49 -7.44
N GLY A 59 15.12 -1.27 -7.84
CA GLY A 59 15.66 -1.68 -9.14
C GLY A 59 15.13 -0.90 -10.35
N LEU A 60 14.33 0.14 -10.15
CA LEU A 60 13.82 1.00 -11.22
C LEU A 60 14.85 2.09 -11.55
N SER A 61 15.27 2.16 -12.80
CA SER A 61 16.17 3.21 -13.28
C SER A 61 15.40 4.42 -13.83
N MET A 62 16.03 5.59 -13.81
CA MET A 62 15.45 6.79 -14.45
C MET A 62 15.14 6.57 -15.94
N GLU A 63 15.90 5.72 -16.63
CA GLU A 63 15.65 5.42 -18.06
C GLU A 63 14.31 4.67 -18.23
N GLU A 64 13.99 3.74 -17.34
CA GLU A 64 12.72 3.01 -17.37
C GLU A 64 11.53 3.90 -16.99
N LEU A 65 11.76 4.91 -16.14
CA LEU A 65 10.71 5.82 -15.70
C LEU A 65 10.38 6.94 -16.72
N LYS A 66 11.26 7.21 -17.69
CA LYS A 66 11.06 8.30 -18.67
C LYS A 66 9.76 8.23 -19.47
N GLU A 67 9.29 7.03 -19.73
CA GLU A 67 8.04 6.81 -20.50
C GLU A 67 6.81 6.65 -19.57
N ALA A 68 7.01 6.72 -18.25
CA ALA A 68 5.92 6.63 -17.30
C ALA A 68 5.12 7.95 -17.24
N PRO A 69 3.81 7.87 -16.94
CA PRO A 69 3.01 9.08 -16.73
C PRO A 69 3.44 9.82 -15.47
N MET A 70 3.15 11.10 -15.42
CA MET A 70 3.36 11.93 -14.23
C MET A 70 2.27 11.70 -13.18
N ILE A 71 2.55 12.05 -11.93
CA ILE A 71 1.67 11.82 -10.80
C ILE A 71 0.27 12.45 -10.97
N TYR A 72 0.17 13.60 -11.63
CA TYR A 72 -1.10 14.29 -11.88
C TYR A 72 -2.07 13.50 -12.77
N ASP A 73 -1.55 12.65 -13.67
CA ASP A 73 -2.35 11.73 -14.51
C ASP A 73 -2.66 10.44 -13.75
N VAL A 74 -1.68 9.93 -12.97
CA VAL A 74 -1.79 8.66 -12.24
C VAL A 74 -2.83 8.72 -11.12
N LEU A 75 -2.89 9.80 -10.34
CA LEU A 75 -3.84 9.90 -9.23
C LEU A 75 -5.31 9.74 -9.65
N PRO A 76 -5.81 10.44 -10.70
CA PRO A 76 -7.17 10.22 -11.18
C PRO A 76 -7.41 8.82 -11.75
N GLU A 77 -6.41 8.24 -12.40
CA GLU A 77 -6.50 6.88 -12.94
C GLU A 77 -6.61 5.85 -11.82
N PHE A 78 -5.76 5.97 -10.79
CA PHE A 78 -5.79 5.15 -9.58
C PHE A 78 -7.15 5.19 -8.88
N GLU A 79 -7.69 6.39 -8.65
CA GLU A 79 -9.04 6.53 -8.09
C GLU A 79 -10.11 5.87 -8.98
N ASN A 80 -10.02 6.02 -10.31
CA ASN A 80 -10.95 5.42 -11.25
C ASN A 80 -10.86 3.89 -11.26
N TRP A 81 -9.65 3.34 -11.16
CA TRP A 81 -9.45 1.90 -11.00
C TRP A 81 -10.15 1.39 -9.74
N ILE A 82 -9.95 2.04 -8.58
CA ILE A 82 -10.62 1.65 -7.33
C ILE A 82 -12.16 1.69 -7.49
N ARG A 83 -12.70 2.77 -8.08
CA ARG A 83 -14.15 2.89 -8.32
C ARG A 83 -14.68 1.76 -9.19
N LYS A 84 -14.02 1.49 -10.30
CA LYS A 84 -14.41 0.41 -11.23
C LYS A 84 -14.39 -0.95 -10.56
N SER A 85 -13.32 -1.26 -9.85
CA SER A 85 -13.13 -2.54 -9.15
C SER A 85 -14.18 -2.75 -8.05
N LEU A 86 -14.64 -1.68 -7.41
CA LEU A 86 -15.75 -1.72 -6.43
C LEU A 86 -17.15 -1.65 -7.08
N GLY A 87 -17.25 -1.60 -8.42
CA GLY A 87 -18.52 -1.45 -9.12
C GLY A 87 -19.22 -0.11 -8.85
N ARG A 88 -18.47 0.90 -8.41
CA ARG A 88 -18.99 2.25 -8.14
C ARG A 88 -19.07 3.03 -9.45
N ARG A 89 -20.24 3.63 -9.71
CA ARG A 89 -20.38 4.54 -10.84
C ARG A 89 -19.69 5.86 -10.48
N GLY A 90 -18.60 6.17 -11.17
CA GLY A 90 -17.94 7.46 -11.00
C GLY A 90 -18.92 8.59 -11.33
N HIS A 91 -19.24 9.44 -10.38
CA HIS A 91 -19.87 10.71 -10.68
C HIS A 91 -18.79 11.63 -11.24
N VAL A 92 -18.62 11.60 -12.56
CA VAL A 92 -17.83 12.61 -13.29
C VAL A 92 -18.64 13.91 -13.30
N HIS A 93 -18.77 14.55 -12.15
CA HIS A 93 -19.08 15.97 -12.09
C HIS A 93 -17.75 16.73 -12.03
N ALA A 94 -17.18 16.93 -13.22
CA ALA A 94 -15.91 17.62 -13.44
C ALA A 94 -15.91 19.10 -12.98
N GLU A 95 -17.00 19.66 -12.53
CA GLU A 95 -17.08 21.08 -12.15
C GLU A 95 -17.04 21.33 -10.63
N PHE A 96 -17.30 20.32 -9.77
CA PHE A 96 -17.19 20.41 -8.30
C PHE A 96 -16.70 19.10 -7.69
N GLY A 97 -15.80 18.45 -8.39
CA GLY A 97 -15.36 17.07 -8.26
C GLY A 97 -14.62 16.73 -6.97
N TYR A 98 -15.37 16.47 -5.92
CA TYR A 98 -14.83 15.73 -4.79
C TYR A 98 -15.85 14.65 -4.42
N GLY A 99 -15.75 13.52 -5.12
CA GLY A 99 -16.49 12.32 -4.79
C GLY A 99 -16.09 11.86 -3.38
N LYS A 100 -17.03 11.90 -2.44
CA LYS A 100 -16.89 11.24 -1.12
C LYS A 100 -17.02 9.71 -1.25
N ASP A 101 -16.93 9.20 -2.44
CA ASP A 101 -17.20 7.81 -2.80
C ASP A 101 -16.07 6.84 -2.48
N LEU A 102 -14.88 7.35 -2.12
CA LEU A 102 -13.74 6.58 -1.63
C LEU A 102 -13.43 6.80 -0.13
N ILE A 103 -14.19 7.65 0.56
CA ILE A 103 -13.93 8.01 1.97
C ILE A 103 -14.06 6.82 2.93
N ASP A 104 -14.69 5.74 2.52
CA ASP A 104 -14.82 4.49 3.27
C ASP A 104 -13.74 3.45 2.91
N VAL A 105 -12.87 3.74 1.94
CA VAL A 105 -11.74 2.88 1.57
C VAL A 105 -10.64 3.05 2.62
N ILE A 106 -10.30 1.96 3.30
CA ILE A 106 -9.25 1.91 4.32
C ILE A 106 -7.94 1.50 3.66
N ILE A 107 -6.90 2.32 3.81
CA ILE A 107 -5.56 1.98 3.35
C ILE A 107 -4.90 1.05 4.36
N CYS A 108 -4.32 -0.03 3.84
CA CYS A 108 -3.56 -1.02 4.58
C CYS A 108 -2.16 -1.16 3.98
N GLY A 109 -1.15 -1.53 4.76
CA GLY A 109 0.21 -1.77 4.24
C GLY A 109 1.20 -2.10 5.35
N GLN A 110 2.45 -2.30 4.99
CA GLN A 110 3.55 -2.52 5.92
C GLN A 110 4.20 -1.19 6.29
N SER A 111 4.10 -0.78 7.57
CA SER A 111 4.55 0.56 8.00
C SER A 111 3.93 1.69 7.16
N VAL A 112 2.70 1.51 6.80
CA VAL A 112 1.93 2.24 5.77
C VAL A 112 1.82 3.75 5.98
N VAL A 113 2.21 4.24 7.13
CA VAL A 113 2.24 5.69 7.41
C VAL A 113 3.18 6.44 6.45
N ASN A 114 4.28 5.81 6.03
CA ASN A 114 5.22 6.40 5.08
C ASN A 114 4.55 6.58 3.72
N ASP A 115 3.94 5.52 3.20
CA ASP A 115 3.23 5.53 1.92
C ASP A 115 2.09 6.56 1.92
N ILE A 116 1.30 6.58 3.01
CA ILE A 116 0.23 7.57 3.17
C ILE A 116 0.78 9.01 3.18
N ASN A 117 1.94 9.26 3.78
CA ASN A 117 2.53 10.59 3.79
C ASN A 117 2.97 11.02 2.38
N PHE A 118 3.61 10.15 1.62
CA PHE A 118 3.97 10.42 0.22
C PHE A 118 2.73 10.65 -0.64
N LEU A 119 1.74 9.77 -0.54
CA LEU A 119 0.51 9.91 -1.31
C LEU A 119 -0.27 11.19 -0.94
N ARG A 120 -0.36 11.53 0.35
CA ARG A 120 -0.97 12.79 0.79
C ARG A 120 -0.25 14.01 0.27
N PHE A 121 1.09 13.96 0.25
CA PHE A 121 1.87 15.05 -0.31
C PHE A 121 1.58 15.20 -1.81
N ALA A 122 1.57 14.11 -2.57
CA ALA A 122 1.21 14.13 -3.98
C ALA A 122 -0.18 14.72 -4.24
N TYR A 123 -1.20 14.34 -3.43
CA TYR A 123 -2.53 14.95 -3.51
C TYR A 123 -2.51 16.46 -3.20
N LEU A 124 -1.75 16.87 -2.21
CA LEU A 124 -1.65 18.27 -1.80
C LEU A 124 -0.95 19.12 -2.88
N ASP A 125 0.13 18.62 -3.43
CA ASP A 125 0.93 19.30 -4.48
C ASP A 125 0.09 19.51 -5.73
N GLU A 126 -0.72 18.52 -6.09
CA GLU A 126 -1.68 18.58 -7.18
C GLU A 126 -2.96 19.38 -6.88
N ASN A 127 -3.01 20.08 -5.75
CA ASN A 127 -4.20 20.80 -5.28
C ASN A 127 -5.46 19.93 -5.20
N LYS A 128 -5.30 18.63 -4.98
CA LYS A 128 -6.38 17.65 -4.82
C LYS A 128 -6.68 17.40 -3.34
N ARG A 129 -7.92 17.06 -3.02
CA ARG A 129 -8.29 16.65 -1.68
C ARG A 129 -8.03 15.16 -1.50
N TRP A 130 -7.64 14.78 -0.27
CA TRP A 130 -7.52 13.39 0.13
C TRP A 130 -8.86 12.64 -0.02
N PRO A 131 -8.94 11.60 -0.86
CA PRO A 131 -10.22 10.95 -1.16
C PRO A 131 -10.56 9.79 -0.22
N PHE A 132 -9.55 9.22 0.47
CA PHE A 132 -9.68 7.99 1.25
C PHE A 132 -10.05 8.20 2.71
N SER A 133 -10.30 7.09 3.42
CA SER A 133 -10.44 7.09 4.87
C SER A 133 -9.19 7.68 5.56
N TYR A 134 -9.39 8.28 6.72
CA TYR A 134 -8.28 8.61 7.64
C TYR A 134 -7.91 7.44 8.56
N THR A 135 -8.73 6.38 8.57
CA THR A 135 -8.40 5.12 9.24
C THR A 135 -7.44 4.34 8.37
N MET A 136 -6.43 3.73 9.00
CA MET A 136 -5.49 2.83 8.34
C MET A 136 -5.36 1.54 9.14
N ILE A 137 -4.93 0.47 8.48
CA ILE A 137 -4.53 -0.79 9.14
C ILE A 137 -3.09 -1.07 8.74
N ASP A 138 -2.22 -1.10 9.76
CA ASP A 138 -0.79 -1.30 9.59
C ASP A 138 -0.39 -2.73 9.96
N LEU A 139 0.31 -3.41 9.03
CA LEU A 139 0.74 -4.79 9.20
C LEU A 139 1.78 -4.93 10.32
N HIS A 140 2.71 -3.96 10.44
CA HIS A 140 3.72 -3.95 11.51
C HIS A 140 3.06 -3.94 12.89
N THR A 141 2.06 -3.07 13.08
CA THR A 141 1.31 -2.97 14.34
C THR A 141 0.49 -4.24 14.60
N THR A 142 -0.17 -4.78 13.56
CA THR A 142 -0.92 -6.03 13.65
C THR A 142 -0.02 -7.19 14.05
N ALA A 143 1.14 -7.32 13.39
CA ALA A 143 2.13 -8.35 13.68
C ALA A 143 2.67 -8.23 15.13
N TYR A 144 2.95 -7.01 15.59
CA TYR A 144 3.39 -6.78 16.98
C TYR A 144 2.39 -7.34 17.98
N LEU A 145 1.10 -7.03 17.80
CA LEU A 145 0.04 -7.46 18.72
C LEU A 145 -0.16 -8.97 18.68
N VAL A 146 -0.27 -9.56 17.47
CA VAL A 146 -0.51 -11.01 17.30
C VAL A 146 0.70 -11.82 17.76
N PHE A 147 1.92 -11.45 17.40
CA PHE A 147 3.10 -12.17 17.84
C PHE A 147 3.33 -12.07 19.37
N ARG A 148 2.99 -10.93 19.98
CA ARG A 148 2.98 -10.82 21.43
C ARG A 148 1.97 -11.78 22.07
N MET A 149 0.78 -11.87 21.50
CA MET A 149 -0.26 -12.81 21.96
C MET A 149 0.21 -14.25 21.82
N LEU A 150 0.80 -14.63 20.68
CA LEU A 150 1.36 -15.97 20.45
C LEU A 150 2.42 -16.32 21.50
N LYS A 151 3.40 -15.43 21.73
CA LYS A 151 4.45 -15.63 22.74
C LYS A 151 3.89 -15.82 24.16
N ASN A 152 2.88 -15.05 24.53
CA ASN A 152 2.22 -15.19 25.84
C ASN A 152 1.49 -16.53 25.98
N ASN A 153 1.16 -17.19 24.86
CA ASN A 153 0.55 -18.51 24.82
C ASN A 153 1.56 -19.64 24.53
N GLY A 154 2.87 -19.38 24.68
CA GLY A 154 3.91 -20.37 24.52
C GLY A 154 4.23 -20.76 23.08
N ARG A 155 3.76 -19.99 22.09
CA ARG A 155 4.07 -20.19 20.67
C ARG A 155 5.29 -19.32 20.28
N GLU A 156 6.14 -19.83 19.41
CA GLU A 156 7.24 -19.05 18.86
C GLU A 156 6.74 -18.01 17.85
N ALA A 157 7.39 -16.87 17.82
CA ALA A 157 7.12 -15.81 16.87
C ALA A 157 8.38 -14.95 16.64
N PRO A 158 8.57 -14.34 15.48
CA PRO A 158 9.76 -13.56 15.15
C PRO A 158 9.96 -12.36 16.09
N HIS A 159 11.20 -11.91 16.18
CA HIS A 159 11.56 -10.68 16.90
C HIS A 159 11.52 -9.45 15.98
N ARG A 160 11.83 -9.64 14.69
CA ARG A 160 11.77 -8.59 13.67
C ARG A 160 10.37 -8.56 13.07
N LEU A 161 9.94 -7.35 12.70
CA LEU A 161 8.61 -7.10 12.13
C LEU A 161 8.71 -6.46 10.73
N SER A 162 9.82 -6.68 10.02
CA SER A 162 9.90 -6.35 8.59
C SER A 162 8.99 -7.29 7.79
N LEU A 163 8.54 -6.86 6.60
CA LEU A 163 7.69 -7.67 5.74
C LEU A 163 8.28 -9.07 5.51
N GLY A 164 9.58 -9.16 5.16
CA GLY A 164 10.26 -10.43 4.99
C GLY A 164 10.34 -11.32 6.26
N ALA A 165 10.39 -10.72 7.46
CA ALA A 165 10.36 -11.50 8.71
C ALA A 165 8.96 -12.02 9.04
N ILE A 166 7.93 -11.24 8.73
CA ILE A 166 6.52 -11.63 8.91
C ILE A 166 6.14 -12.70 7.91
N SER A 167 6.40 -12.47 6.62
CA SER A 167 6.09 -13.41 5.54
C SER A 167 6.83 -14.73 5.72
N GLY A 168 8.12 -14.68 6.06
CA GLY A 168 8.92 -15.88 6.34
C GLY A 168 8.39 -16.71 7.51
N TYR A 169 7.77 -16.09 8.52
CA TYR A 169 7.09 -16.83 9.61
C TYR A 169 5.91 -17.67 9.08
N PHE A 170 5.23 -17.19 8.05
CA PHE A 170 4.12 -17.89 7.40
C PHE A 170 4.56 -18.79 6.24
N GLY A 171 5.86 -18.84 5.92
CA GLY A 171 6.37 -19.57 4.75
C GLY A 171 5.98 -18.93 3.42
N LEU A 172 5.72 -17.62 3.42
CA LEU A 172 5.43 -16.82 2.24
C LEU A 172 6.73 -16.16 1.76
N GLU A 173 7.05 -16.31 0.49
CA GLU A 173 8.26 -15.78 -0.13
C GLU A 173 7.91 -14.84 -1.28
N ARG A 174 8.76 -13.87 -1.56
CA ARG A 174 8.71 -13.08 -2.79
C ARG A 174 9.14 -13.95 -3.97
N GLU A 175 8.62 -13.64 -5.15
CA GLU A 175 9.05 -14.31 -6.37
C GLU A 175 10.35 -13.73 -6.94
N GLY A 176 10.71 -12.47 -6.61
CA GLY A 176 11.88 -11.75 -7.11
C GLY A 176 12.86 -11.26 -6.04
N ASP A 177 14.07 -10.87 -6.47
CA ASP A 177 15.13 -10.31 -5.61
C ASP A 177 14.99 -8.78 -5.43
N THR A 178 14.36 -8.08 -6.36
CA THR A 178 14.11 -6.63 -6.31
C THR A 178 12.73 -6.31 -5.74
N HIS A 179 12.62 -5.18 -5.04
CA HIS A 179 11.34 -4.70 -4.54
C HIS A 179 10.46 -4.26 -5.70
N ASN A 180 9.19 -4.68 -5.67
CA ASN A 180 8.15 -4.26 -6.59
C ASN A 180 6.91 -3.95 -5.78
N ALA A 181 6.38 -2.75 -5.91
CA ALA A 181 5.28 -2.28 -5.07
C ALA A 181 4.03 -3.18 -5.11
N LEU A 182 3.73 -3.83 -6.26
CA LEU A 182 2.61 -4.77 -6.33
C LEU A 182 2.91 -6.07 -5.60
N GLU A 183 4.09 -6.66 -5.79
CA GLU A 183 4.49 -7.89 -5.09
C GLU A 183 4.51 -7.68 -3.58
N ASP A 184 5.01 -6.54 -3.10
CA ASP A 184 5.02 -6.21 -1.67
C ASP A 184 3.60 -5.97 -1.13
N SER A 185 2.71 -5.39 -1.92
CA SER A 185 1.29 -5.27 -1.58
C SER A 185 0.60 -6.64 -1.52
N GLN A 186 0.86 -7.54 -2.47
CA GLN A 186 0.34 -8.91 -2.49
C GLN A 186 0.83 -9.71 -1.28
N LEU A 187 2.13 -9.65 -1.00
CA LEU A 187 2.74 -10.32 0.15
C LEU A 187 2.19 -9.77 1.48
N THR A 188 2.01 -8.46 1.56
CA THR A 188 1.39 -7.78 2.72
C THR A 188 -0.06 -8.25 2.92
N ALA A 189 -0.84 -8.33 1.84
CA ALA A 189 -2.22 -8.83 1.88
C ALA A 189 -2.27 -10.29 2.34
N ALA A 190 -1.39 -11.15 1.80
CA ALA A 190 -1.28 -12.54 2.22
C ALA A 190 -0.96 -12.67 3.73
N CYS A 191 -0.05 -11.83 4.24
CA CYS A 191 0.27 -11.79 5.68
C CYS A 191 -0.96 -11.39 6.53
N PHE A 192 -1.75 -10.40 6.10
CA PHE A 192 -3.00 -10.06 6.80
C PHE A 192 -3.96 -11.24 6.87
N LEU A 193 -4.15 -11.95 5.75
CA LEU A 193 -5.04 -13.12 5.71
C LEU A 193 -4.57 -14.23 6.66
N GLU A 194 -3.26 -14.47 6.77
CA GLU A 194 -2.71 -15.42 7.75
C GLU A 194 -2.93 -14.97 9.19
N PHE A 195 -2.78 -13.66 9.48
CA PHE A 195 -3.09 -13.14 10.81
C PHE A 195 -4.58 -13.29 11.16
N PHE A 196 -5.48 -13.09 10.21
CA PHE A 196 -6.92 -13.28 10.45
C PHE A 196 -7.23 -14.74 10.81
N LYS A 197 -6.61 -15.73 10.14
CA LYS A 197 -6.75 -17.14 10.51
C LYS A 197 -6.32 -17.40 11.95
N ILE A 198 -5.18 -16.81 12.37
CA ILE A 198 -4.71 -16.91 13.75
C ILE A 198 -5.73 -16.28 14.73
N MET A 199 -6.23 -15.09 14.41
CA MET A 199 -7.19 -14.38 15.27
C MET A 199 -8.49 -15.16 15.43
N ASP A 200 -8.97 -15.81 14.36
CA ASP A 200 -10.19 -16.64 14.37
C ASP A 200 -10.05 -17.90 15.23
N GLU A 201 -8.80 -18.41 15.41
CA GLU A 201 -8.53 -19.53 16.33
C GLU A 201 -8.65 -19.14 17.82
N PHE A 202 -8.44 -17.85 18.13
CA PHE A 202 -8.49 -17.37 19.51
C PHE A 202 -9.95 -17.07 19.93
N GLN A 203 -10.58 -18.04 20.60
CA GLN A 203 -11.84 -17.78 21.27
C GLN A 203 -11.59 -17.00 22.56
N ILE A 204 -12.25 -15.85 22.69
CA ILE A 204 -12.30 -15.14 23.98
C ILE A 204 -13.10 -16.03 24.92
N GLY A 205 -12.42 -16.63 25.91
CA GLY A 205 -13.07 -17.40 26.95
C GLY A 205 -14.16 -16.56 27.63
N LYS A 206 -15.36 -17.14 27.70
CA LYS A 206 -16.48 -16.54 28.44
C LYS A 206 -16.26 -16.63 29.93
#